data_92368e0c6ef06bfd7ca9b7ad234b5612
#
_entry.id   92368e0c6ef06bfd7ca9b7ad234b5612
#
_cell.length_a   1.000
_cell.length_b   1.000
_cell.length_c   1.000
_cell.angle_alpha   90.00
_cell.angle_beta   90.00
_cell.angle_gamma   90.00
#
_symmetry.space_group_name_H-M   'P 1'
#
loop_
_entity.id
_entity.type
_entity.pdbx_description
1 polymer ?
#
loop_
_entity_poly.entity_id
_entity_poly.type
_entity_poly.pdbx_seq_one_letter_code
_entity_poly.pdbx_strand_id
1 'polypeptide(L)'
;MTARFLTTEAGAPVADNQNSATAGVGGPIVLQDQHLLEKLARFNRERIPERVVHARGSGAYGYFEVTDDVTGFTHADFLDTVGKRTETFIRFSTVADNLGGPDAARDPRGFALKFYTEEGNYDLVGNNTPVFFIKDPIKFPDFIHSQKRDPFTGKQEPDNVWDFWAHAPEATHQITWLMGDRGIPASYRHMNGYGSHTYQWTNAEGEAFFVKYHFKTNQGIRCLDAEQGAELSGKDPNSHQTDLLQSIERGVYPSWTLYVQIMPAAEAADYRFNPFDLTKVWPHSDYPLQRVGRLVLDRNPDNVFAEVEQSAFSPNNFVPGIGPSPDKMLQGRLFAYADAHRYRLGVNHTQLPVNAPKATTAANYGRDGLMATNGYDRYAKNYEPNSYSGPVQTGRPLSAPLAVNGHVGTHEAPAHTKDDDFFQAGELYRLMSQDEKKRLVNNIAGGLSQVSRDDVIEKNLAHFHAADPDYGKRVEARVRELRED
;
A
#
# COMPACT_ATOMS: atom_id res chain seq x y z
N MET A 1 15.23 24.03 -31.11
CA MET A 1 15.28 24.26 -29.65
C MET A 1 16.46 25.15 -29.36
N THR A 2 16.24 26.31 -28.74
CA THR A 2 17.33 27.15 -28.22
C THR A 2 18.06 26.40 -27.12
N ALA A 3 19.37 26.28 -27.17
CA ALA A 3 20.18 25.61 -26.16
C ALA A 3 19.91 26.25 -24.78
N ARG A 4 19.52 25.42 -23.80
CA ARG A 4 19.46 25.89 -22.42
C ARG A 4 20.86 25.84 -21.83
N PHE A 5 21.35 26.96 -21.34
CA PHE A 5 22.63 27.03 -20.63
C PHE A 5 22.49 26.41 -19.22
N LEU A 6 23.58 25.78 -18.77
CA LEU A 6 23.69 25.31 -17.39
C LEU A 6 23.77 26.51 -16.44
N THR A 7 23.12 26.46 -15.30
CA THR A 7 23.10 27.51 -14.29
C THR A 7 23.41 26.98 -12.91
N THR A 8 23.84 27.86 -12.01
CA THR A 8 23.85 27.68 -10.56
C THR A 8 22.42 27.54 -10.04
N GLU A 9 22.22 27.15 -8.77
CA GLU A 9 20.90 27.13 -8.13
C GLU A 9 20.21 28.48 -8.09
N ALA A 10 21.01 29.58 -8.03
CA ALA A 10 20.51 30.95 -8.09
C ALA A 10 20.25 31.46 -9.53
N GLY A 11 20.47 30.62 -10.56
CA GLY A 11 20.19 30.96 -11.96
C GLY A 11 21.33 31.63 -12.73
N ALA A 12 22.51 31.82 -12.13
CA ALA A 12 23.67 32.39 -12.83
C ALA A 12 24.26 31.39 -13.85
N PRO A 13 24.65 31.81 -15.08
CA PRO A 13 25.22 30.90 -16.06
C PRO A 13 26.54 30.28 -15.59
N VAL A 14 26.72 28.99 -15.85
CA VAL A 14 27.94 28.24 -15.56
C VAL A 14 28.80 28.18 -16.83
N ALA A 15 30.01 28.70 -16.73
CA ALA A 15 30.93 28.77 -17.87
C ALA A 15 31.63 27.44 -18.16
N ASP A 16 32.04 26.73 -17.13
CA ASP A 16 32.73 25.43 -17.23
C ASP A 16 32.15 24.43 -16.21
N ASN A 17 31.77 23.26 -16.67
CA ASN A 17 31.25 22.14 -15.82
C ASN A 17 32.20 20.94 -15.86
N GLN A 18 33.38 21.08 -16.44
CA GLN A 18 34.38 20.00 -16.58
C GLN A 18 35.60 20.26 -15.67
N ASN A 19 35.88 21.49 -15.36
CA ASN A 19 37.06 21.88 -14.59
C ASN A 19 36.67 22.78 -13.42
N SER A 20 37.25 22.51 -12.24
CA SER A 20 37.11 23.36 -11.04
C SER A 20 38.06 24.55 -11.11
N ALA A 21 37.68 25.67 -10.47
CA ALA A 21 38.54 26.83 -10.34
C ALA A 21 39.70 26.53 -9.36
N THR A 22 40.92 26.80 -9.81
CA THR A 22 42.15 26.55 -9.01
C THR A 22 43.03 27.80 -8.93
N ALA A 23 43.90 27.82 -7.93
CA ALA A 23 44.94 28.84 -7.78
C ALA A 23 46.14 28.55 -8.71
N GLY A 24 46.00 28.88 -10.00
CA GLY A 24 46.97 28.55 -11.05
C GLY A 24 46.79 27.12 -11.61
N VAL A 25 47.50 26.83 -12.71
CA VAL A 25 47.46 25.50 -13.37
C VAL A 25 48.02 24.45 -12.44
N GLY A 26 47.20 23.45 -12.09
CA GLY A 26 47.56 22.37 -11.14
C GLY A 26 47.62 22.79 -9.67
N GLY A 27 47.16 24.01 -9.35
CA GLY A 27 47.06 24.50 -7.98
C GLY A 27 45.83 23.96 -7.22
N PRO A 28 45.68 24.29 -5.95
CA PRO A 28 44.52 23.86 -5.16
C PRO A 28 43.22 24.53 -5.61
N ILE A 29 42.09 23.82 -5.41
CA ILE A 29 40.74 24.34 -5.60
C ILE A 29 40.51 25.52 -4.65
N VAL A 30 39.76 26.53 -5.12
CA VAL A 30 39.44 27.71 -4.32
C VAL A 30 37.94 27.74 -3.96
N LEU A 31 37.62 28.28 -2.77
CA LEU A 31 36.24 28.36 -2.26
C LEU A 31 35.32 29.26 -3.11
N GLN A 32 35.86 30.16 -3.93
CA GLN A 32 35.07 31.00 -4.82
C GLN A 32 34.45 30.26 -6.01
N ASP A 33 34.76 28.97 -6.20
CA ASP A 33 34.08 28.09 -7.15
C ASP A 33 32.68 27.69 -6.62
N GLN A 34 31.73 28.61 -6.72
CA GLN A 34 30.36 28.41 -6.23
C GLN A 34 29.69 27.22 -6.91
N HIS A 35 29.94 27.01 -8.22
CA HIS A 35 29.34 25.89 -8.95
C HIS A 35 29.78 24.54 -8.38
N LEU A 36 31.07 24.38 -8.08
CA LEU A 36 31.58 23.16 -7.45
C LEU A 36 30.94 22.92 -6.06
N LEU A 37 30.88 23.98 -5.23
CA LEU A 37 30.30 23.88 -3.89
C LEU A 37 28.83 23.47 -3.93
N GLU A 38 28.01 24.10 -4.76
CA GLU A 38 26.59 23.74 -4.92
C GLU A 38 26.42 22.33 -5.44
N LYS A 39 27.20 21.94 -6.47
CA LYS A 39 27.13 20.62 -7.09
C LYS A 39 27.43 19.49 -6.08
N LEU A 40 28.51 19.64 -5.30
CA LEU A 40 28.87 18.66 -4.27
C LEU A 40 27.87 18.65 -3.11
N ALA A 41 27.44 19.82 -2.65
CA ALA A 41 26.47 19.94 -1.58
C ALA A 41 25.12 19.31 -1.96
N ARG A 42 24.64 19.53 -3.19
CA ARG A 42 23.41 18.91 -3.69
C ARG A 42 23.55 17.39 -3.77
N PHE A 43 24.63 16.90 -4.37
CA PHE A 43 24.89 15.47 -4.51
C PHE A 43 24.85 14.73 -3.16
N ASN A 44 25.47 15.29 -2.13
CA ASN A 44 25.48 14.69 -0.80
C ASN A 44 24.09 14.59 -0.15
N ARG A 45 23.08 15.29 -0.69
CA ARG A 45 21.71 15.40 -0.15
C ARG A 45 20.63 14.91 -1.10
N GLU A 46 20.99 14.12 -2.09
CA GLU A 46 20.04 13.55 -3.08
C GLU A 46 19.21 12.38 -2.53
N ARG A 47 19.34 12.06 -1.26
CA ARG A 47 18.59 10.98 -0.62
C ARG A 47 17.63 11.52 0.41
N ILE A 48 16.47 10.86 0.51
CA ILE A 48 15.54 10.95 1.64
C ILE A 48 15.46 9.56 2.28
N PRO A 49 15.00 9.43 3.54
CA PRO A 49 14.76 8.12 4.13
C PRO A 49 13.84 7.28 3.24
N GLU A 50 14.20 6.03 2.98
CA GLU A 50 13.29 5.11 2.31
C GLU A 50 12.08 4.82 3.21
N ARG A 51 10.96 4.38 2.62
CA ARG A 51 9.79 3.93 3.41
C ARG A 51 10.21 2.73 4.26
N VAL A 52 9.72 2.67 5.51
CA VAL A 52 10.01 1.56 6.44
C VAL A 52 9.53 0.22 5.89
N VAL A 53 8.45 0.22 5.12
CA VAL A 53 7.96 -0.85 4.26
C VAL A 53 7.52 -0.24 2.93
N HIS A 54 7.42 -1.03 1.88
CA HIS A 54 7.11 -0.56 0.53
C HIS A 54 8.17 0.39 -0.07
N ALA A 55 9.45 0.20 0.28
CA ALA A 55 10.53 1.05 -0.21
C ALA A 55 10.66 0.97 -1.73
N ARG A 56 10.79 -0.24 -2.28
CA ARG A 56 10.83 -0.51 -3.71
C ARG A 56 9.44 -0.37 -4.33
N GLY A 57 9.30 0.46 -5.40
CA GLY A 57 8.03 0.60 -6.08
C GLY A 57 8.07 1.50 -7.30
N SER A 58 6.98 1.47 -8.08
CA SER A 58 6.78 2.23 -9.31
C SER A 58 5.40 2.88 -9.31
N GLY A 59 5.25 4.00 -9.99
CA GLY A 59 3.98 4.72 -10.06
C GLY A 59 3.55 5.04 -11.48
N ALA A 60 2.27 5.33 -11.64
CA ALA A 60 1.68 5.82 -12.87
C ALA A 60 0.47 6.72 -12.57
N TYR A 61 0.19 7.63 -13.46
CA TYR A 61 -1.03 8.42 -13.49
C TYR A 61 -2.08 7.75 -14.38
N GLY A 62 -3.32 8.15 -14.17
CA GLY A 62 -4.43 7.70 -14.97
C GLY A 62 -5.73 8.34 -14.51
N TYR A 63 -6.82 7.65 -14.74
CA TYR A 63 -8.13 8.09 -14.30
C TYR A 63 -8.98 6.91 -13.83
N PHE A 64 -9.90 7.23 -12.94
CA PHE A 64 -11.00 6.35 -12.57
C PHE A 64 -12.29 6.86 -13.24
N GLU A 65 -13.06 5.98 -13.87
CA GLU A 65 -14.34 6.29 -14.50
C GLU A 65 -15.44 5.47 -13.83
N VAL A 66 -16.48 6.15 -13.36
CA VAL A 66 -17.68 5.50 -12.81
C VAL A 66 -18.45 4.82 -13.94
N THR A 67 -18.76 3.54 -13.80
CA THR A 67 -19.51 2.77 -14.82
C THR A 67 -20.88 2.34 -14.35
N ASP A 68 -21.13 2.34 -13.04
CA ASP A 68 -22.38 1.88 -12.44
C ASP A 68 -22.79 2.82 -11.29
N ASP A 69 -24.08 2.99 -11.12
CA ASP A 69 -24.64 3.84 -10.09
C ASP A 69 -24.51 3.18 -8.70
N VAL A 70 -23.88 3.91 -7.77
CA VAL A 70 -23.71 3.51 -6.36
C VAL A 70 -24.22 4.58 -5.39
N THR A 71 -24.96 5.56 -5.87
CA THR A 71 -25.47 6.70 -5.07
C THR A 71 -26.41 6.28 -3.93
N GLY A 72 -27.06 5.12 -4.06
CA GLY A 72 -27.83 4.53 -2.95
C GLY A 72 -27.00 4.10 -1.74
N PHE A 73 -25.66 4.01 -1.87
CA PHE A 73 -24.76 3.54 -0.82
C PHE A 73 -23.75 4.59 -0.35
N THR A 74 -23.42 5.57 -1.20
CA THR A 74 -22.48 6.65 -0.86
C THR A 74 -22.87 7.95 -1.54
N HIS A 75 -22.68 9.08 -0.86
CA HIS A 75 -22.83 10.40 -1.45
C HIS A 75 -21.49 11.03 -1.87
N ALA A 76 -20.41 10.24 -1.98
CA ALA A 76 -19.12 10.75 -2.43
C ALA A 76 -19.23 11.30 -3.85
N ASP A 77 -18.88 12.56 -4.02
CA ASP A 77 -19.10 13.31 -5.27
C ASP A 77 -18.40 12.67 -6.47
N PHE A 78 -17.19 12.12 -6.31
CA PHE A 78 -16.48 11.48 -7.42
C PHE A 78 -17.10 10.15 -7.89
N LEU A 79 -18.12 9.62 -7.17
CA LEU A 79 -18.89 8.41 -7.49
C LEU A 79 -20.35 8.69 -7.86
N ASP A 80 -20.77 9.96 -7.94
CA ASP A 80 -22.17 10.38 -8.04
C ASP A 80 -22.80 10.21 -9.42
N THR A 81 -21.97 10.12 -10.48
CA THR A 81 -22.48 10.15 -11.85
C THR A 81 -21.74 9.15 -12.74
N VAL A 82 -22.49 8.26 -13.41
CA VAL A 82 -21.94 7.34 -14.41
C VAL A 82 -21.29 8.14 -15.55
N GLY A 83 -20.05 7.76 -15.89
CA GLY A 83 -19.21 8.44 -16.88
C GLY A 83 -18.31 9.53 -16.28
N LYS A 84 -18.48 9.90 -15.01
CA LYS A 84 -17.58 10.85 -14.32
C LYS A 84 -16.18 10.27 -14.23
N ARG A 85 -15.18 11.10 -14.56
CA ARG A 85 -13.75 10.73 -14.49
C ARG A 85 -13.03 11.56 -13.45
N THR A 86 -12.25 10.88 -12.64
CA THR A 86 -11.38 11.47 -11.62
C THR A 86 -9.93 11.12 -11.93
N GLU A 87 -9.02 12.11 -11.99
CA GLU A 87 -7.59 11.86 -12.15
C GLU A 87 -7.07 11.04 -10.96
N THR A 88 -6.16 10.11 -11.23
CA THR A 88 -5.58 9.24 -10.22
C THR A 88 -4.06 9.16 -10.33
N PHE A 89 -3.41 8.83 -9.20
CA PHE A 89 -2.03 8.37 -9.16
C PHE A 89 -1.96 7.08 -8.36
N ILE A 90 -1.33 6.06 -8.93
CA ILE A 90 -1.11 4.78 -8.25
C ILE A 90 0.37 4.55 -7.99
N ARG A 91 0.69 3.91 -6.86
CA ARG A 91 2.00 3.36 -6.60
C ARG A 91 1.90 1.88 -6.25
N PHE A 92 2.57 1.05 -7.05
CA PHE A 92 2.82 -0.36 -6.77
C PHE A 92 4.15 -0.51 -6.05
N SER A 93 4.28 -1.55 -5.21
CA SER A 93 5.52 -1.78 -4.45
C SER A 93 5.64 -3.22 -3.96
N THR A 94 6.84 -3.69 -3.69
CA THR A 94 7.08 -4.80 -2.76
C THR A 94 6.90 -4.30 -1.31
N VAL A 95 6.97 -5.16 -0.30
CA VAL A 95 6.71 -4.79 1.11
C VAL A 95 7.97 -4.87 1.97
N ALA A 96 8.61 -6.03 2.03
CA ALA A 96 9.64 -6.31 3.03
C ALA A 96 11.04 -5.85 2.64
N ASP A 97 11.37 -5.79 1.36
CA ASP A 97 12.73 -5.47 0.92
C ASP A 97 12.99 -3.95 0.86
N ASN A 98 14.28 -3.60 0.76
CA ASN A 98 14.79 -2.25 0.64
C ASN A 98 14.53 -1.68 -0.78
N LEU A 99 14.85 -0.40 -0.99
CA LEU A 99 14.70 0.27 -2.28
C LEU A 99 15.41 -0.45 -3.44
N GLY A 100 16.52 -1.13 -3.18
CA GLY A 100 17.28 -1.90 -4.16
C GLY A 100 16.79 -3.33 -4.42
N GLY A 101 15.75 -3.78 -3.75
CA GLY A 101 15.20 -5.14 -3.93
C GLY A 101 14.62 -5.39 -5.32
N PRO A 102 14.50 -6.65 -5.76
CA PRO A 102 13.93 -6.97 -7.06
C PRO A 102 12.41 -6.93 -7.06
N ASP A 103 11.83 -6.53 -8.19
CA ASP A 103 10.38 -6.47 -8.37
C ASP A 103 9.70 -7.85 -8.32
N ALA A 104 10.39 -8.91 -8.74
CA ALA A 104 9.85 -10.27 -8.84
C ALA A 104 10.06 -11.13 -7.58
N ALA A 105 10.46 -10.53 -6.46
CA ALA A 105 10.55 -11.25 -5.18
C ALA A 105 9.18 -11.77 -4.72
N ARG A 106 9.17 -12.89 -3.97
CA ARG A 106 7.95 -13.35 -3.26
C ARG A 106 7.65 -12.44 -2.09
N ASP A 107 6.65 -11.59 -2.27
CA ASP A 107 6.27 -10.58 -1.28
C ASP A 107 4.82 -10.13 -1.57
N PRO A 108 4.03 -9.65 -0.61
CA PRO A 108 2.82 -8.91 -0.94
C PRO A 108 3.16 -7.69 -1.81
N ARG A 109 2.23 -7.26 -2.65
CA ARG A 109 2.39 -6.03 -3.44
C ARG A 109 1.50 -4.94 -2.90
N GLY A 110 2.09 -3.76 -2.66
CA GLY A 110 1.32 -2.56 -2.42
C GLY A 110 0.51 -2.17 -3.67
N PHE A 111 -0.69 -1.69 -3.43
CA PHE A 111 -1.62 -1.13 -4.40
C PHE A 111 -2.18 0.15 -3.78
N ALA A 112 -1.37 1.24 -3.81
CA ALA A 112 -1.72 2.51 -3.19
C ALA A 112 -2.26 3.46 -4.26
N LEU A 113 -3.54 3.81 -4.17
CA LEU A 113 -4.26 4.62 -5.15
C LEU A 113 -4.73 5.93 -4.52
N LYS A 114 -4.39 7.04 -5.15
CA LYS A 114 -4.84 8.39 -4.83
C LYS A 114 -5.81 8.86 -5.91
N PHE A 115 -6.98 9.34 -5.49
CA PHE A 115 -7.96 10.03 -6.32
C PHE A 115 -7.88 11.52 -6.02
N TYR A 116 -7.69 12.34 -7.05
CA TYR A 116 -7.72 13.79 -6.93
C TYR A 116 -9.14 14.29 -7.15
N THR A 117 -9.98 14.17 -6.12
CA THR A 117 -11.40 14.50 -6.22
C THR A 117 -11.66 16.00 -6.02
N GLU A 118 -12.83 16.46 -6.39
CA GLU A 118 -13.28 17.84 -6.18
C GLU A 118 -13.51 18.17 -4.70
N GLU A 119 -13.66 17.15 -3.85
CA GLU A 119 -13.82 17.27 -2.40
C GLU A 119 -12.50 17.05 -1.62
N GLY A 120 -11.36 16.94 -2.32
CA GLY A 120 -10.04 16.65 -1.76
C GLY A 120 -9.46 15.34 -2.25
N ASN A 121 -8.28 14.97 -1.75
CA ASN A 121 -7.68 13.68 -2.09
C ASN A 121 -8.33 12.55 -1.29
N TYR A 122 -8.74 11.50 -1.99
CA TYR A 122 -9.09 10.22 -1.37
C TYR A 122 -7.99 9.20 -1.65
N ASP A 123 -7.47 8.55 -0.60
CA ASP A 123 -6.41 7.55 -0.72
C ASP A 123 -6.90 6.15 -0.32
N LEU A 124 -6.87 5.20 -1.24
CA LEU A 124 -7.08 3.78 -0.96
C LEU A 124 -5.72 3.06 -0.94
N VAL A 125 -5.23 2.74 0.24
CA VAL A 125 -3.89 2.17 0.43
C VAL A 125 -4.01 0.66 0.68
N GLY A 126 -4.05 -0.10 -0.40
CA GLY A 126 -4.31 -1.54 -0.43
C GLY A 126 -3.11 -2.40 -0.81
N ASN A 127 -3.40 -3.69 -1.01
CA ASN A 127 -2.44 -4.71 -1.43
C ASN A 127 -3.03 -5.59 -2.55
N ASN A 128 -2.18 -6.48 -3.12
CA ASN A 128 -2.63 -7.49 -4.08
C ASN A 128 -3.28 -8.72 -3.44
N THR A 129 -3.40 -8.76 -2.12
CA THR A 129 -4.09 -9.79 -1.36
C THR A 129 -5.28 -9.20 -0.59
N PRO A 130 -6.39 -9.93 -0.44
CA PRO A 130 -7.58 -9.42 0.22
C PRO A 130 -7.49 -9.40 1.75
N VAL A 131 -6.47 -10.01 2.32
CA VAL A 131 -6.23 -10.14 3.77
C VAL A 131 -4.81 -9.72 4.14
N PHE A 132 -4.51 -9.73 5.44
CA PHE A 132 -3.19 -9.41 5.97
C PHE A 132 -2.77 -10.40 7.07
N PHE A 133 -1.54 -10.31 7.57
CA PHE A 133 -0.93 -11.27 8.51
C PHE A 133 -1.43 -11.14 9.95
N ILE A 134 -1.91 -9.97 10.34
CA ILE A 134 -2.26 -9.64 11.72
C ILE A 134 -3.58 -8.85 11.76
N LYS A 135 -4.30 -8.97 12.88
CA LYS A 135 -5.58 -8.29 13.12
C LYS A 135 -5.52 -7.17 14.16
N ASP A 136 -4.34 -6.90 14.73
CA ASP A 136 -4.11 -5.83 15.68
C ASP A 136 -2.84 -5.05 15.31
N PRO A 137 -2.90 -3.71 15.16
CA PRO A 137 -1.77 -2.89 14.72
C PRO A 137 -0.59 -2.86 15.71
N ILE A 138 -0.81 -3.23 16.98
CA ILE A 138 0.28 -3.30 17.96
C ILE A 138 1.34 -4.34 17.57
N LYS A 139 0.95 -5.39 16.85
CA LYS A 139 1.87 -6.42 16.36
C LYS A 139 2.65 -5.99 15.11
N PHE A 140 2.29 -4.86 14.46
CA PHE A 140 2.85 -4.52 13.15
C PHE A 140 4.37 -4.28 13.18
N PRO A 141 4.94 -3.52 14.13
CA PRO A 141 6.39 -3.35 14.20
C PRO A 141 7.15 -4.68 14.40
N ASP A 142 6.66 -5.53 15.29
CA ASP A 142 7.30 -6.83 15.58
C ASP A 142 7.20 -7.77 14.37
N PHE A 143 6.04 -7.80 13.70
CA PHE A 143 5.87 -8.52 12.45
C PHE A 143 6.89 -8.05 11.41
N ILE A 144 7.05 -6.75 11.21
CA ILE A 144 8.00 -6.20 10.23
C ILE A 144 9.45 -6.50 10.64
N HIS A 145 9.80 -6.42 11.92
CA HIS A 145 11.14 -6.80 12.40
C HIS A 145 11.46 -8.26 12.08
N SER A 146 10.50 -9.17 12.20
CA SER A 146 10.70 -10.58 11.87
C SER A 146 10.91 -10.85 10.37
N GLN A 147 10.39 -9.98 9.48
CA GLN A 147 10.48 -10.13 8.03
C GLN A 147 11.68 -9.42 7.41
N LYS A 148 12.28 -8.47 8.14
CA LYS A 148 13.40 -7.67 7.67
C LYS A 148 14.75 -8.29 8.04
N ARG A 149 15.80 -7.54 7.72
CA ARG A 149 17.18 -7.94 8.05
C ARG A 149 17.41 -7.93 9.55
N ASP A 150 17.90 -9.03 10.08
CA ASP A 150 18.31 -9.15 11.45
C ASP A 150 19.43 -8.14 11.77
N PRO A 151 19.36 -7.41 12.91
CA PRO A 151 20.33 -6.36 13.22
C PRO A 151 21.73 -6.87 13.49
N PHE A 152 21.91 -8.16 13.84
CA PHE A 152 23.22 -8.76 14.07
C PHE A 152 23.84 -9.29 12.78
N THR A 153 23.06 -10.02 11.97
CA THR A 153 23.59 -10.68 10.75
C THR A 153 23.48 -9.80 9.50
N GLY A 154 22.59 -8.81 9.50
CA GLY A 154 22.27 -8.00 8.31
C GLY A 154 21.52 -8.76 7.22
N LYS A 155 21.01 -9.97 7.50
CA LYS A 155 20.30 -10.85 6.55
C LYS A 155 18.84 -11.03 6.98
N GLN A 156 18.00 -11.43 6.03
CA GLN A 156 16.71 -12.01 6.37
C GLN A 156 16.95 -13.44 6.85
N GLU A 157 16.41 -13.75 8.02
CA GLU A 157 16.62 -15.03 8.68
C GLU A 157 15.33 -15.84 8.69
N PRO A 158 15.32 -17.06 8.13
CA PRO A 158 14.14 -17.93 8.15
C PRO A 158 13.61 -18.20 9.57
N ASP A 159 14.51 -18.33 10.55
CA ASP A 159 14.14 -18.53 11.96
C ASP A 159 13.24 -17.40 12.46
N ASN A 160 13.60 -16.12 12.20
CA ASN A 160 12.82 -14.98 12.64
C ASN A 160 11.42 -14.95 11.99
N VAL A 161 11.36 -15.22 10.68
CA VAL A 161 10.12 -15.21 9.90
C VAL A 161 9.15 -16.26 10.40
N TRP A 162 9.61 -17.51 10.50
CA TRP A 162 8.75 -18.63 10.83
C TRP A 162 8.43 -18.71 12.33
N ASP A 163 9.32 -18.20 13.20
CA ASP A 163 9.03 -18.09 14.63
C ASP A 163 7.89 -17.10 14.90
N PHE A 164 7.90 -15.92 14.26
CA PHE A 164 6.78 -15.00 14.38
C PHE A 164 5.47 -15.64 13.90
N TRP A 165 5.48 -16.33 12.77
CA TRP A 165 4.28 -16.99 12.24
C TRP A 165 3.83 -18.17 13.12
N ALA A 166 4.74 -18.87 13.77
CA ALA A 166 4.41 -19.90 14.76
C ALA A 166 3.63 -19.36 15.96
N HIS A 167 3.80 -18.09 16.28
CA HIS A 167 3.13 -17.40 17.38
C HIS A 167 1.99 -16.46 16.94
N ALA A 168 1.67 -16.41 15.65
CA ALA A 168 0.62 -15.60 15.06
C ALA A 168 -0.31 -16.48 14.19
N PRO A 169 -1.17 -17.33 14.77
CA PRO A 169 -2.04 -18.25 14.02
C PRO A 169 -2.94 -17.54 13.02
N GLU A 170 -3.34 -16.29 13.31
CA GLU A 170 -4.11 -15.44 12.41
C GLU A 170 -3.42 -15.16 11.07
N ALA A 171 -2.10 -15.35 10.99
CA ALA A 171 -1.34 -15.15 9.74
C ALA A 171 -1.53 -16.29 8.72
N THR A 172 -2.06 -17.44 9.12
CA THR A 172 -2.13 -18.64 8.28
C THR A 172 -2.85 -18.42 6.96
N HIS A 173 -3.92 -17.64 6.96
CA HIS A 173 -4.64 -17.30 5.72
C HIS A 173 -3.79 -16.47 4.76
N GLN A 174 -3.13 -15.42 5.25
CA GLN A 174 -2.25 -14.58 4.43
C GLN A 174 -0.99 -15.33 3.98
N ILE A 175 -0.43 -16.22 4.82
CA ILE A 175 0.69 -17.10 4.46
C ILE A 175 0.28 -17.99 3.27
N THR A 176 -0.94 -18.55 3.30
CA THR A 176 -1.46 -19.37 2.20
C THR A 176 -1.58 -18.57 0.90
N TRP A 177 -2.00 -17.30 0.95
CA TRP A 177 -1.98 -16.39 -0.19
C TRP A 177 -0.57 -16.12 -0.69
N LEU A 178 0.34 -15.77 0.22
CA LEU A 178 1.71 -15.36 -0.10
C LEU A 178 2.56 -16.50 -0.66
N MET A 179 2.43 -17.68 -0.07
CA MET A 179 3.20 -18.87 -0.49
C MET A 179 2.58 -19.56 -1.71
N GLY A 180 1.34 -19.24 -2.04
CA GLY A 180 0.71 -19.61 -3.30
C GLY A 180 1.24 -18.80 -4.49
N ASP A 181 0.64 -19.01 -5.66
CA ASP A 181 1.05 -18.38 -6.92
C ASP A 181 0.95 -16.84 -6.86
N ARG A 182 -0.02 -16.31 -6.11
CA ARG A 182 -0.26 -14.86 -5.97
C ARG A 182 0.88 -14.09 -5.32
N GLY A 183 1.81 -14.77 -4.64
CA GLY A 183 2.98 -14.17 -4.01
C GLY A 183 4.01 -13.62 -4.99
N ILE A 184 4.01 -14.10 -6.25
CA ILE A 184 4.89 -13.58 -7.32
C ILE A 184 4.05 -13.27 -8.57
N PRO A 185 3.39 -12.11 -8.64
CA PRO A 185 2.72 -11.70 -9.88
C PRO A 185 3.74 -11.51 -11.01
N ALA A 186 3.36 -11.84 -12.24
CA ALA A 186 4.23 -11.69 -13.40
C ALA A 186 4.56 -10.23 -13.74
N SER A 187 3.70 -9.31 -13.35
CA SER A 187 3.94 -7.86 -13.36
C SER A 187 2.84 -7.14 -12.57
N TYR A 188 2.99 -5.83 -12.33
CA TYR A 188 1.98 -5.04 -11.60
C TYR A 188 0.61 -5.03 -12.28
N ARG A 189 0.54 -5.11 -13.61
CA ARG A 189 -0.74 -5.12 -14.35
C ARG A 189 -1.42 -6.49 -14.36
N HIS A 190 -0.76 -7.55 -13.93
CA HIS A 190 -1.28 -8.91 -13.89
C HIS A 190 -1.69 -9.36 -12.47
N MET A 191 -1.94 -8.43 -11.57
CA MET A 191 -2.43 -8.69 -10.22
C MET A 191 -3.70 -7.88 -9.93
N ASN A 192 -4.53 -8.40 -9.03
CA ASN A 192 -5.62 -7.62 -8.46
C ASN A 192 -5.09 -6.63 -7.40
N GLY A 193 -5.93 -5.63 -7.05
CA GLY A 193 -5.74 -4.77 -5.89
C GLY A 193 -6.94 -4.89 -4.96
N TYR A 194 -6.70 -4.78 -3.67
CA TYR A 194 -7.74 -4.85 -2.64
C TYR A 194 -7.53 -3.73 -1.62
N GLY A 195 -8.62 -3.14 -1.13
CA GLY A 195 -8.56 -2.29 0.04
C GLY A 195 -8.15 -3.06 1.29
N SER A 196 -8.36 -4.38 1.27
CA SER A 196 -8.16 -5.38 2.34
C SER A 196 -9.02 -5.11 3.57
N HIS A 197 -9.01 -3.88 4.09
CA HIS A 197 -9.84 -3.42 5.20
C HIS A 197 -11.33 -3.38 4.88
N THR A 198 -12.12 -3.27 5.92
CA THR A 198 -13.50 -2.83 5.85
C THR A 198 -13.53 -1.32 6.02
N TYR A 199 -14.21 -0.62 5.11
CA TYR A 199 -14.45 0.83 5.15
C TYR A 199 -15.92 1.11 5.39
N GLN A 200 -16.29 2.37 5.62
CA GLN A 200 -17.67 2.79 5.72
C GLN A 200 -18.03 3.70 4.55
N TRP A 201 -19.17 3.41 3.91
CA TRP A 201 -19.86 4.33 3.01
C TRP A 201 -21.08 4.90 3.72
N THR A 202 -21.45 6.12 3.36
CA THR A 202 -22.64 6.81 3.87
C THR A 202 -23.38 7.42 2.70
N ASN A 203 -24.67 7.11 2.55
CA ASN A 203 -25.51 7.69 1.49
C ASN A 203 -26.03 9.09 1.85
N ALA A 204 -26.79 9.69 0.95
CA ALA A 204 -27.35 11.04 1.14
C ALA A 204 -28.36 11.12 2.31
N GLU A 205 -28.99 10.01 2.64
CA GLU A 205 -29.95 9.87 3.75
C GLU A 205 -29.24 9.67 5.11
N GLY A 206 -27.90 9.51 5.11
CA GLY A 206 -27.10 9.28 6.31
C GLY A 206 -27.03 7.81 6.74
N GLU A 207 -27.51 6.88 5.91
CA GLU A 207 -27.43 5.45 6.18
C GLU A 207 -25.99 4.96 5.96
N ALA A 208 -25.51 4.11 6.88
CA ALA A 208 -24.16 3.57 6.85
C ALA A 208 -24.12 2.16 6.27
N PHE A 209 -23.11 1.93 5.43
CA PHE A 209 -22.79 0.63 4.84
C PHE A 209 -21.31 0.33 5.05
N PHE A 210 -20.97 -0.90 5.41
CA PHE A 210 -19.60 -1.35 5.41
C PHE A 210 -19.23 -1.94 4.05
N VAL A 211 -18.00 -1.62 3.57
CA VAL A 211 -17.59 -1.99 2.22
C VAL A 211 -16.17 -2.56 2.19
N LYS A 212 -15.94 -3.50 1.26
CA LYS A 212 -14.62 -3.98 0.87
C LYS A 212 -14.38 -3.74 -0.62
N TYR A 213 -13.22 -3.17 -0.97
CA TYR A 213 -12.85 -2.82 -2.34
C TYR A 213 -12.06 -3.92 -3.04
N HIS A 214 -12.41 -4.22 -4.29
CA HIS A 214 -11.80 -5.24 -5.14
C HIS A 214 -11.50 -4.68 -6.53
N PHE A 215 -10.26 -4.33 -6.80
CA PHE A 215 -9.79 -4.01 -8.15
C PHE A 215 -9.38 -5.29 -8.86
N LYS A 216 -10.19 -5.74 -9.82
CA LYS A 216 -9.91 -6.93 -10.63
C LYS A 216 -9.20 -6.52 -11.91
N THR A 217 -7.98 -7.06 -12.13
CA THR A 217 -7.22 -6.72 -13.35
C THR A 217 -7.94 -7.18 -14.62
N ASN A 218 -8.00 -6.29 -15.61
CA ASN A 218 -8.59 -6.59 -16.92
C ASN A 218 -7.59 -7.28 -17.87
N GLN A 219 -6.31 -7.37 -17.51
CA GLN A 219 -5.25 -8.07 -18.25
C GLN A 219 -5.18 -9.57 -17.91
N GLY A 220 -6.00 -10.02 -16.95
CA GLY A 220 -5.94 -11.36 -16.40
C GLY A 220 -4.81 -11.55 -15.39
N ILE A 221 -5.02 -12.48 -14.46
CA ILE A 221 -4.02 -12.85 -13.46
C ILE A 221 -2.95 -13.71 -14.14
N ARG A 222 -1.68 -13.35 -13.89
CA ARG A 222 -0.51 -14.15 -14.29
C ARG A 222 0.52 -14.09 -13.18
N CYS A 223 1.06 -15.24 -12.84
CA CYS A 223 2.03 -15.38 -11.75
C CYS A 223 3.26 -16.13 -12.27
N LEU A 224 4.37 -15.93 -11.60
CA LEU A 224 5.60 -16.70 -11.77
C LEU A 224 5.67 -17.77 -10.68
N ASP A 225 6.25 -18.90 -10.96
CA ASP A 225 6.69 -19.83 -9.92
C ASP A 225 7.97 -19.34 -9.22
N ALA A 226 8.43 -20.07 -8.21
CA ALA A 226 9.59 -19.66 -7.42
C ALA A 226 10.88 -19.59 -8.24
N GLU A 227 11.08 -20.53 -9.17
CA GLU A 227 12.28 -20.59 -10.03
C GLU A 227 12.28 -19.44 -11.03
N GLN A 228 11.17 -19.21 -11.73
CA GLN A 228 11.00 -18.09 -12.65
C GLN A 228 11.17 -16.74 -11.95
N GLY A 229 10.62 -16.59 -10.74
CA GLY A 229 10.76 -15.37 -9.93
C GLY A 229 12.21 -15.11 -9.53
N ALA A 230 12.93 -16.14 -9.11
CA ALA A 230 14.34 -16.05 -8.74
C ALA A 230 15.23 -15.74 -9.97
N GLU A 231 14.99 -16.41 -11.09
CA GLU A 231 15.70 -16.15 -12.35
C GLU A 231 15.48 -14.72 -12.84
N LEU A 232 14.22 -14.26 -12.86
CA LEU A 232 13.88 -12.91 -13.29
C LEU A 232 14.48 -11.85 -12.35
N SER A 233 14.46 -12.09 -11.05
CA SER A 233 15.07 -11.20 -10.05
C SER A 233 16.57 -11.02 -10.26
N GLY A 234 17.25 -12.09 -10.68
CA GLY A 234 18.68 -12.04 -11.01
C GLY A 234 19.01 -11.40 -12.36
N LYS A 235 18.15 -11.58 -13.36
CA LYS A 235 18.35 -11.04 -14.72
C LYS A 235 17.90 -9.60 -14.89
N ASP A 236 16.74 -9.25 -14.33
CA ASP A 236 16.14 -7.92 -14.40
C ASP A 236 15.40 -7.60 -13.11
N PRO A 237 16.09 -7.03 -12.12
CA PRO A 237 15.48 -6.63 -10.87
C PRO A 237 14.40 -5.53 -11.02
N ASN A 238 14.34 -4.86 -12.17
CA ASN A 238 13.38 -3.80 -12.49
C ASN A 238 12.24 -4.26 -13.41
N SER A 239 12.02 -5.56 -13.53
CA SER A 239 11.14 -6.18 -14.53
C SER A 239 9.70 -5.65 -14.52
N HIS A 240 9.10 -5.46 -13.33
CA HIS A 240 7.73 -4.95 -13.23
C HIS A 240 7.65 -3.45 -13.51
N GLN A 241 8.66 -2.67 -13.09
CA GLN A 241 8.78 -1.25 -13.43
C GLN A 241 8.92 -1.07 -14.94
N THR A 242 9.78 -1.86 -15.58
CA THR A 242 10.00 -1.85 -17.03
C THR A 242 8.71 -2.21 -17.79
N ASP A 243 8.00 -3.26 -17.35
CA ASP A 243 6.73 -3.69 -17.96
C ASP A 243 5.66 -2.59 -17.87
N LEU A 244 5.51 -1.94 -16.71
CA LEU A 244 4.54 -0.87 -16.51
C LEU A 244 4.85 0.35 -17.40
N LEU A 245 6.10 0.82 -17.35
CA LEU A 245 6.58 1.96 -18.14
C LEU A 245 6.34 1.72 -19.64
N GLN A 246 6.85 0.62 -20.17
CA GLN A 246 6.76 0.30 -21.59
C GLN A 246 5.33 0.00 -22.05
N SER A 247 4.48 -0.55 -21.19
CA SER A 247 3.08 -0.79 -21.52
C SER A 247 2.36 0.52 -21.79
N ILE A 248 2.56 1.52 -20.93
CA ILE A 248 1.97 2.85 -21.07
C ILE A 248 2.54 3.58 -22.29
N GLU A 249 3.87 3.56 -22.49
CA GLU A 249 4.53 4.17 -23.65
C GLU A 249 4.01 3.64 -24.99
N ARG A 250 3.65 2.36 -25.05
CA ARG A 250 3.10 1.72 -26.25
C ARG A 250 1.58 1.92 -26.40
N GLY A 251 0.93 2.67 -25.51
CA GLY A 251 -0.53 2.86 -25.53
C GLY A 251 -1.33 1.62 -25.10
N VAL A 252 -0.67 0.61 -24.50
CA VAL A 252 -1.34 -0.56 -23.93
C VAL A 252 -1.62 -0.27 -22.45
N TYR A 253 -2.68 0.48 -22.22
CA TYR A 253 -2.99 1.03 -20.90
C TYR A 253 -3.49 -0.04 -19.92
N PRO A 254 -2.75 -0.29 -18.82
CA PRO A 254 -3.22 -1.18 -17.77
C PRO A 254 -4.53 -0.70 -17.16
N SER A 255 -5.44 -1.62 -16.87
CA SER A 255 -6.74 -1.24 -16.29
C SER A 255 -7.28 -2.28 -15.32
N TRP A 256 -8.13 -1.83 -14.41
CA TRP A 256 -8.83 -2.66 -13.42
C TRP A 256 -10.28 -2.25 -13.36
N THR A 257 -11.15 -3.23 -13.14
CA THR A 257 -12.54 -2.97 -12.79
C THR A 257 -12.68 -2.97 -11.27
N LEU A 258 -13.20 -1.89 -10.72
CA LEU A 258 -13.52 -1.80 -9.29
C LEU A 258 -14.87 -2.46 -9.04
N TYR A 259 -14.85 -3.40 -8.11
CA TYR A 259 -16.03 -3.95 -7.46
C TYR A 259 -15.98 -3.65 -5.95
N VAL A 260 -17.14 -3.60 -5.33
CA VAL A 260 -17.29 -3.54 -3.88
C VAL A 260 -18.19 -4.66 -3.39
N GLN A 261 -17.93 -5.14 -2.16
CA GLN A 261 -18.91 -5.88 -1.37
C GLN A 261 -19.53 -4.90 -0.39
N ILE A 262 -20.84 -4.94 -0.21
CA ILE A 262 -21.59 -3.98 0.60
C ILE A 262 -22.39 -4.75 1.64
N MET A 263 -22.20 -4.37 2.92
CA MET A 263 -22.91 -4.90 4.08
C MET A 263 -23.65 -3.74 4.75
N PRO A 264 -24.98 -3.78 4.90
CA PRO A 264 -25.69 -2.81 5.74
C PRO A 264 -25.10 -2.79 7.16
N ALA A 265 -24.88 -1.60 7.72
CA ALA A 265 -24.17 -1.49 9.01
C ALA A 265 -24.89 -2.24 10.15
N ALA A 266 -26.21 -2.35 10.09
CA ALA A 266 -27.02 -3.08 11.05
C ALA A 266 -26.75 -4.59 11.08
N GLU A 267 -26.23 -5.17 10.00
CA GLU A 267 -25.95 -6.62 9.91
C GLU A 267 -24.60 -7.00 10.52
N ALA A 268 -23.71 -6.03 10.74
CA ALA A 268 -22.34 -6.31 11.15
C ALA A 268 -22.21 -6.98 12.51
N ALA A 269 -23.11 -6.63 13.46
CA ALA A 269 -23.08 -7.17 14.82
C ALA A 269 -23.44 -8.65 14.87
N ASP A 270 -24.32 -9.10 13.99
CA ASP A 270 -24.86 -10.47 13.96
C ASP A 270 -24.20 -11.35 12.88
N TYR A 271 -23.19 -10.81 12.18
CA TYR A 271 -22.50 -11.57 11.13
C TYR A 271 -21.74 -12.75 11.76
N ARG A 272 -21.63 -13.84 11.02
CA ARG A 272 -21.10 -15.14 11.50
C ARG A 272 -19.64 -15.12 12.00
N PHE A 273 -18.87 -14.08 11.67
CA PHE A 273 -17.54 -13.78 12.21
C PHE A 273 -17.35 -12.24 12.24
N ASN A 274 -16.28 -11.78 12.86
CA ASN A 274 -15.99 -10.34 12.91
C ASN A 274 -15.76 -9.77 11.49
N PRO A 275 -16.68 -8.94 10.94
CA PRO A 275 -16.55 -8.41 9.58
C PRO A 275 -15.42 -7.36 9.44
N PHE A 276 -14.84 -6.94 10.56
CA PHE A 276 -13.73 -5.99 10.64
C PHE A 276 -12.37 -6.69 10.84
N ASP A 277 -12.34 -8.02 10.86
CA ASP A 277 -11.11 -8.79 10.94
C ASP A 277 -10.39 -8.76 9.59
N LEU A 278 -9.20 -8.12 9.55
CA LEU A 278 -8.41 -8.00 8.34
C LEU A 278 -7.83 -9.33 7.83
N THR A 279 -7.83 -10.37 8.65
CA THR A 279 -7.36 -11.71 8.24
C THR A 279 -8.42 -12.53 7.51
N LYS A 280 -9.63 -11.97 7.35
CA LYS A 280 -10.79 -12.65 6.77
C LYS A 280 -11.36 -11.92 5.57
N VAL A 281 -11.91 -12.71 4.63
CA VAL A 281 -12.70 -12.21 3.51
C VAL A 281 -14.18 -12.42 3.77
N TRP A 282 -15.02 -11.57 3.21
CA TRP A 282 -16.46 -11.85 3.15
C TRP A 282 -16.71 -12.76 1.94
N PRO A 283 -17.33 -13.94 2.10
CA PRO A 283 -17.71 -14.76 0.97
C PRO A 283 -18.61 -14.03 -0.01
N HIS A 284 -18.37 -14.21 -1.29
CA HIS A 284 -19.20 -13.59 -2.34
C HIS A 284 -20.64 -14.12 -2.35
N SER A 285 -20.88 -15.28 -1.73
CA SER A 285 -22.24 -15.82 -1.52
C SER A 285 -23.04 -15.01 -0.51
N ASP A 286 -22.36 -14.39 0.45
CA ASP A 286 -23.00 -13.60 1.51
C ASP A 286 -23.19 -12.15 1.03
N TYR A 287 -22.13 -11.56 0.49
CA TYR A 287 -22.12 -10.20 -0.08
C TYR A 287 -21.49 -10.25 -1.48
N PRO A 288 -22.33 -10.30 -2.54
CA PRO A 288 -21.84 -10.39 -3.91
C PRO A 288 -21.11 -9.12 -4.35
N LEU A 289 -20.20 -9.29 -5.32
CA LEU A 289 -19.47 -8.17 -5.92
C LEU A 289 -20.41 -7.27 -6.73
N GLN A 290 -20.43 -5.98 -6.43
CA GLN A 290 -21.14 -4.95 -7.17
C GLN A 290 -20.12 -4.09 -7.92
N ARG A 291 -20.32 -3.90 -9.23
CA ARG A 291 -19.42 -3.09 -10.05
C ARG A 291 -19.63 -1.60 -9.76
N VAL A 292 -18.52 -0.85 -9.75
CA VAL A 292 -18.51 0.59 -9.47
C VAL A 292 -17.92 1.38 -10.64
N GLY A 293 -16.76 0.95 -11.14
CA GLY A 293 -16.07 1.74 -12.15
C GLY A 293 -14.81 1.05 -12.68
N ARG A 294 -14.06 1.80 -13.48
CA ARG A 294 -12.84 1.35 -14.14
C ARG A 294 -11.67 2.30 -13.85
N LEU A 295 -10.58 1.75 -13.38
CA LEU A 295 -9.28 2.42 -13.28
C LEU A 295 -8.48 2.15 -14.56
N VAL A 296 -7.90 3.18 -15.15
CA VAL A 296 -7.03 3.10 -16.34
C VAL A 296 -5.76 3.89 -16.05
N LEU A 297 -4.59 3.33 -16.36
CA LEU A 297 -3.29 4.01 -16.25
C LEU A 297 -2.81 4.39 -17.67
N ASP A 298 -2.68 5.69 -17.93
CA ASP A 298 -2.44 6.21 -19.28
C ASP A 298 -1.22 7.14 -19.39
N ARG A 299 -0.55 7.44 -18.26
CA ARG A 299 0.59 8.36 -18.25
C ARG A 299 1.66 7.92 -17.24
N ASN A 300 2.91 7.88 -17.71
CA ASN A 300 4.07 7.69 -16.85
C ASN A 300 4.42 8.97 -16.08
N PRO A 301 5.10 8.87 -14.91
CA PRO A 301 5.69 10.03 -14.25
C PRO A 301 6.79 10.66 -15.11
N ASP A 302 6.89 11.98 -15.07
CA ASP A 302 7.99 12.73 -15.70
C ASP A 302 9.29 12.63 -14.89
N ASN A 303 9.17 12.47 -13.57
CA ASN A 303 10.30 12.34 -12.65
C ASN A 303 9.98 11.36 -11.53
N VAL A 304 10.67 10.21 -11.52
CA VAL A 304 10.45 9.14 -10.55
C VAL A 304 10.68 9.60 -9.11
N PHE A 305 11.71 10.43 -8.86
CA PHE A 305 11.96 10.91 -7.50
C PHE A 305 10.86 11.88 -7.04
N ALA A 306 10.55 12.88 -7.85
CA ALA A 306 9.56 13.89 -7.48
C ALA A 306 8.15 13.35 -7.32
N GLU A 307 7.76 12.37 -8.16
CA GLU A 307 6.38 11.92 -8.28
C GLU A 307 6.13 10.53 -7.70
N VAL A 308 7.13 9.63 -7.69
CA VAL A 308 6.98 8.29 -7.13
C VAL A 308 7.61 8.19 -5.75
N GLU A 309 8.88 8.61 -5.61
CA GLU A 309 9.58 8.52 -4.32
C GLU A 309 9.01 9.50 -3.28
N GLN A 310 8.66 10.71 -3.69
CA GLN A 310 8.04 11.71 -2.81
C GLN A 310 6.51 11.59 -2.69
N SER A 311 5.87 10.62 -3.36
CA SER A 311 4.43 10.39 -3.15
C SER A 311 4.14 9.95 -1.72
N ALA A 312 3.07 10.49 -1.17
CA ALA A 312 2.57 10.23 0.18
C ALA A 312 1.11 9.81 0.10
N PHE A 313 0.82 8.62 0.61
CA PHE A 313 -0.55 8.09 0.72
C PHE A 313 -0.90 7.98 2.19
N SER A 314 -2.13 8.34 2.54
CA SER A 314 -2.64 8.20 3.90
C SER A 314 -4.02 7.57 3.91
N PRO A 315 -4.23 6.41 4.56
CA PRO A 315 -5.57 5.86 4.75
C PRO A 315 -6.54 6.80 5.47
N ASN A 316 -6.06 7.89 6.05
CA ASN A 316 -6.87 8.92 6.68
C ASN A 316 -7.35 10.03 5.71
N ASN A 317 -6.94 9.99 4.44
CA ASN A 317 -7.46 10.89 3.43
C ASN A 317 -8.80 10.35 2.92
N PHE A 318 -9.87 10.77 3.58
CA PHE A 318 -11.25 10.47 3.20
C PHE A 318 -11.92 11.70 2.59
N VAL A 319 -13.01 11.47 1.87
CA VAL A 319 -13.92 12.50 1.34
C VAL A 319 -15.34 12.27 1.88
N PRO A 320 -16.25 13.25 1.83
CA PRO A 320 -17.63 13.06 2.23
C PRO A 320 -18.26 11.80 1.60
N GLY A 321 -19.01 11.05 2.39
CA GLY A 321 -19.60 9.77 1.96
C GLY A 321 -18.71 8.55 2.13
N ILE A 322 -17.43 8.72 2.50
CA ILE A 322 -16.49 7.62 2.77
C ILE A 322 -15.77 7.88 4.10
N GLY A 323 -15.68 6.85 4.95
CA GLY A 323 -15.03 6.96 6.26
C GLY A 323 -14.41 5.65 6.73
N PRO A 324 -13.75 5.69 7.90
CA PRO A 324 -13.19 4.51 8.52
C PRO A 324 -14.27 3.62 9.13
N SER A 325 -13.94 2.37 9.35
CA SER A 325 -14.74 1.40 10.12
C SER A 325 -14.09 1.07 11.47
N PRO A 326 -14.71 0.21 12.31
CA PRO A 326 -14.09 -0.32 13.54
C PRO A 326 -12.92 -1.29 13.31
N ASP A 327 -12.49 -1.55 12.09
CA ASP A 327 -11.31 -2.37 11.78
C ASP A 327 -10.08 -1.84 12.53
N LYS A 328 -9.56 -2.61 13.50
CA LYS A 328 -8.44 -2.20 14.35
C LYS A 328 -7.19 -1.84 13.55
N MET A 329 -6.88 -2.64 12.53
CA MET A 329 -5.72 -2.39 11.67
C MET A 329 -5.88 -1.10 10.88
N LEU A 330 -7.09 -0.80 10.36
CA LEU A 330 -7.36 0.47 9.70
C LEU A 330 -7.17 1.64 10.66
N GLN A 331 -7.72 1.55 11.88
CA GLN A 331 -7.61 2.61 12.89
C GLN A 331 -6.14 2.95 13.22
N GLY A 332 -5.27 1.95 13.38
CA GLY A 332 -3.83 2.18 13.57
C GLY A 332 -3.16 2.83 12.36
N ARG A 333 -3.59 2.49 11.16
CA ARG A 333 -3.07 3.04 9.90
C ARG A 333 -3.48 4.50 9.66
N LEU A 334 -4.59 4.99 10.25
CA LEU A 334 -5.01 6.39 10.12
C LEU A 334 -3.97 7.37 10.69
N PHE A 335 -3.21 6.95 11.70
CA PHE A 335 -2.12 7.75 12.28
C PHE A 335 -0.77 7.47 11.62
N ALA A 336 -0.38 6.20 11.46
CA ALA A 336 0.98 5.78 11.17
C ALA A 336 1.54 6.34 9.85
N TYR A 337 0.71 6.46 8.81
CA TYR A 337 1.16 6.93 7.50
C TYR A 337 1.49 8.41 7.49
N ALA A 338 0.64 9.24 8.04
CA ALA A 338 0.89 10.67 8.12
C ALA A 338 2.13 10.99 8.96
N ASP A 339 2.35 10.24 10.04
CA ASP A 339 3.55 10.34 10.89
C ASP A 339 4.81 10.00 10.08
N ALA A 340 4.82 8.86 9.39
CA ALA A 340 5.94 8.45 8.55
C ALA A 340 6.28 9.48 7.46
N HIS A 341 5.29 10.10 6.85
CA HIS A 341 5.50 11.10 5.80
C HIS A 341 6.06 12.42 6.34
N ARG A 342 5.65 12.84 7.54
CA ARG A 342 6.26 14.00 8.21
C ARG A 342 7.76 13.78 8.48
N TYR A 343 8.14 12.57 8.85
CA TYR A 343 9.55 12.20 9.02
C TYR A 343 10.30 12.14 7.69
N ARG A 344 9.74 11.45 6.66
CA ARG A 344 10.42 11.22 5.37
C ARG A 344 10.54 12.49 4.51
N LEU A 345 9.51 13.30 4.46
CA LEU A 345 9.32 14.39 3.49
C LEU A 345 9.21 15.76 4.14
N GLY A 346 8.92 15.82 5.43
CA GLY A 346 8.69 17.04 6.17
C GLY A 346 7.22 17.38 6.38
N VAL A 347 6.97 18.37 7.26
CA VAL A 347 5.63 18.76 7.69
C VAL A 347 4.75 19.25 6.52
N ASN A 348 5.33 19.86 5.52
CA ASN A 348 4.64 20.41 4.35
C ASN A 348 4.60 19.44 3.14
N HIS A 349 4.76 18.14 3.37
CA HIS A 349 4.73 17.12 2.30
C HIS A 349 3.42 17.13 1.47
N THR A 350 2.32 17.59 2.05
CA THR A 350 1.02 17.72 1.37
C THR A 350 0.98 18.86 0.35
N GLN A 351 2.01 19.74 0.32
CA GLN A 351 2.15 20.80 -0.67
C GLN A 351 2.97 20.37 -1.90
N LEU A 352 3.62 19.19 -1.86
CA LEU A 352 4.30 18.64 -3.03
C LEU A 352 3.27 18.34 -4.13
N PRO A 353 3.56 18.65 -5.42
CA PRO A 353 2.58 18.55 -6.51
C PRO A 353 1.87 17.20 -6.62
N VAL A 354 2.57 16.09 -6.37
CA VAL A 354 1.99 14.74 -6.40
C VAL A 354 1.07 14.47 -5.20
N ASN A 355 1.24 15.19 -4.10
CA ASN A 355 0.49 15.00 -2.85
C ASN A 355 -0.61 16.06 -2.65
N ALA A 356 -0.47 17.21 -3.28
CA ALA A 356 -1.45 18.28 -3.19
C ALA A 356 -2.76 17.91 -3.90
N PRO A 357 -3.92 18.40 -3.42
CA PRO A 357 -5.16 18.33 -4.18
C PRO A 357 -4.99 19.01 -5.55
N LYS A 358 -5.55 18.42 -6.61
CA LYS A 358 -5.47 18.94 -7.98
C LYS A 358 -6.80 19.53 -8.47
N ALA A 359 -7.91 18.91 -8.10
CA ALA A 359 -9.24 19.34 -8.51
C ALA A 359 -9.89 20.34 -7.54
N THR A 360 -9.26 20.58 -6.39
CA THR A 360 -9.70 21.56 -5.41
C THR A 360 -8.50 22.23 -4.73
N THR A 361 -8.74 23.21 -3.87
CA THR A 361 -7.69 23.91 -3.11
C THR A 361 -7.83 23.59 -1.64
N ALA A 362 -6.74 23.13 -1.02
CA ALA A 362 -6.72 22.96 0.43
C ALA A 362 -6.78 24.31 1.15
N ALA A 363 -7.81 24.52 1.95
CA ALA A 363 -8.00 25.70 2.78
C ALA A 363 -8.06 25.26 4.25
N ASN A 364 -6.95 25.47 4.99
CA ASN A 364 -6.85 25.09 6.40
C ASN A 364 -5.99 26.09 7.15
N TYR A 365 -5.91 25.94 8.48
CA TYR A 365 -5.12 26.81 9.36
C TYR A 365 -3.69 26.33 9.61
N GLY A 366 -3.22 25.30 8.88
CA GLY A 366 -1.83 24.86 8.92
C GLY A 366 -0.93 25.93 8.32
N ARG A 367 0.14 26.35 9.04
CA ARG A 367 1.01 27.44 8.63
C ARG A 367 2.46 27.15 8.99
N ASP A 368 3.33 27.85 8.27
CA ASP A 368 4.77 27.87 8.52
C ASP A 368 5.42 26.46 8.39
N GLY A 369 6.52 26.22 9.04
CA GLY A 369 7.29 24.98 8.97
C GLY A 369 8.22 24.92 7.74
N LEU A 370 9.06 23.88 7.71
CA LEU A 370 10.07 23.70 6.66
C LEU A 370 9.43 23.56 5.28
N MET A 371 9.99 24.30 4.31
CA MET A 371 9.60 24.26 2.88
C MET A 371 8.12 24.63 2.66
N ALA A 372 7.56 25.51 3.47
CA ALA A 372 6.23 26.06 3.22
C ALA A 372 6.21 26.86 1.92
N THR A 373 5.34 26.50 0.98
CA THR A 373 5.20 27.15 -0.34
C THR A 373 3.80 27.70 -0.57
N ASN A 374 2.81 27.31 0.24
CA ASN A 374 1.46 27.86 0.16
C ASN A 374 1.40 29.27 0.76
N GLY A 375 0.84 30.20 -0.01
CA GLY A 375 0.47 31.52 0.50
C GLY A 375 -0.84 31.46 1.28
N TYR A 376 -0.96 32.30 2.29
CA TYR A 376 -2.25 32.60 2.92
C TYR A 376 -2.93 33.76 2.20
N ASP A 377 -4.28 33.71 2.15
CA ASP A 377 -5.02 34.89 1.74
C ASP A 377 -4.65 36.05 2.68
N ARG A 378 -4.14 37.13 2.11
CA ARG A 378 -3.69 38.32 2.84
C ARG A 378 -4.76 38.88 3.79
N TYR A 379 -6.03 38.72 3.44
CA TYR A 379 -7.16 39.28 4.18
C TYR A 379 -7.85 38.27 5.10
N ALA A 380 -7.59 36.99 4.94
CA ALA A 380 -8.16 35.93 5.77
C ALA A 380 -7.43 35.84 7.13
N LYS A 381 -8.18 35.55 8.18
CA LYS A 381 -7.59 35.18 9.47
C LYS A 381 -7.14 33.72 9.42
N ASN A 382 -6.08 33.42 10.15
CA ASN A 382 -5.50 32.08 10.21
C ASN A 382 -5.87 31.30 11.50
N TYR A 383 -7.06 31.58 12.00
CA TYR A 383 -7.63 30.93 13.18
C TYR A 383 -9.17 30.98 13.15
N GLU A 384 -9.81 30.02 13.75
CA GLU A 384 -11.25 29.93 13.97
C GLU A 384 -11.49 29.56 15.45
N PRO A 385 -12.53 30.09 16.14
CA PRO A 385 -13.52 31.05 15.63
C PRO A 385 -12.97 32.48 15.52
N ASN A 386 -13.48 33.23 14.55
CA ASN A 386 -13.15 34.66 14.39
C ASN A 386 -14.35 35.45 13.86
N SER A 387 -14.28 36.77 13.99
CA SER A 387 -15.30 37.72 13.52
C SER A 387 -14.96 38.33 12.14
N TYR A 388 -13.98 37.81 11.46
CA TYR A 388 -13.50 38.34 10.19
C TYR A 388 -13.83 37.37 9.04
N SER A 389 -12.93 37.17 8.13
CA SER A 389 -13.05 36.23 7.03
C SER A 389 -11.97 35.15 7.14
N GLY A 390 -12.23 34.00 6.58
CA GLY A 390 -11.30 32.84 6.50
C GLY A 390 -12.06 31.57 6.17
N PRO A 391 -11.36 30.46 6.07
CA PRO A 391 -12.01 29.15 5.97
C PRO A 391 -12.98 28.92 7.14
N VAL A 392 -14.12 28.31 6.89
CA VAL A 392 -15.11 28.00 7.92
C VAL A 392 -15.50 26.52 7.86
N GLN A 393 -15.82 25.96 9.03
CA GLN A 393 -16.31 24.59 9.12
C GLN A 393 -17.63 24.40 8.37
N THR A 394 -17.81 23.26 7.72
CA THR A 394 -19.03 22.95 6.95
C THR A 394 -20.21 22.55 7.84
N GLY A 395 -19.95 22.08 9.06
CA GLY A 395 -20.94 21.46 9.93
C GLY A 395 -21.44 20.08 9.46
N ARG A 396 -20.89 19.54 8.38
CA ARG A 396 -21.25 18.23 7.84
C ARG A 396 -20.15 17.22 8.15
N PRO A 397 -20.45 16.07 8.81
CA PRO A 397 -19.48 15.01 9.02
C PRO A 397 -19.12 14.33 7.70
N LEU A 398 -17.91 13.79 7.59
CA LEU A 398 -17.46 13.04 6.40
C LEU A 398 -18.25 11.74 6.21
N SER A 399 -18.60 11.06 7.30
CA SER A 399 -19.33 9.79 7.31
C SER A 399 -20.26 9.70 8.50
N ALA A 400 -21.15 8.73 8.52
CA ALA A 400 -21.99 8.46 9.67
C ALA A 400 -21.11 8.12 10.91
N PRO A 401 -21.51 8.56 12.11
CA PRO A 401 -20.76 8.27 13.32
C PRO A 401 -20.74 6.76 13.61
N LEU A 402 -19.62 6.26 14.13
CA LEU A 402 -19.54 4.88 14.62
C LEU A 402 -20.17 4.80 16.02
N ALA A 403 -21.09 3.85 16.20
CA ALA A 403 -21.62 3.56 17.52
C ALA A 403 -20.55 2.85 18.37
N VAL A 404 -20.28 3.37 19.57
CA VAL A 404 -19.35 2.79 20.54
C VAL A 404 -20.13 2.34 21.77
N ASN A 405 -19.98 1.06 22.15
CA ASN A 405 -20.54 0.50 23.37
C ASN A 405 -19.48 -0.31 24.11
N GLY A 406 -19.18 0.03 25.36
CA GLY A 406 -18.20 -0.67 26.18
C GLY A 406 -17.28 0.24 27.00
N HIS A 407 -16.20 -0.33 27.51
CA HIS A 407 -15.20 0.35 28.32
C HIS A 407 -13.87 0.46 27.57
N VAL A 408 -13.14 1.54 27.81
CA VAL A 408 -11.77 1.68 27.31
C VAL A 408 -10.84 0.77 28.11
N GLY A 409 -10.11 -0.11 27.42
CA GLY A 409 -9.15 -1.04 28.02
C GLY A 409 -8.47 -1.91 26.96
N THR A 410 -7.57 -2.76 27.39
CA THR A 410 -7.00 -3.80 26.53
C THR A 410 -7.95 -4.98 26.47
N HIS A 411 -8.43 -5.31 25.27
CA HIS A 411 -9.36 -6.39 25.04
C HIS A 411 -8.80 -7.34 24.00
N GLU A 412 -8.84 -8.64 24.30
CA GLU A 412 -8.67 -9.66 23.29
C GLU A 412 -9.84 -9.62 22.30
N ALA A 413 -9.57 -9.95 21.04
CA ALA A 413 -10.64 -10.11 20.08
C ALA A 413 -11.59 -11.22 20.56
N PRO A 414 -12.92 -10.99 20.61
CA PRO A 414 -13.84 -12.01 21.07
C PRO A 414 -13.71 -13.24 20.16
N ALA A 415 -13.54 -14.39 20.76
CA ALA A 415 -13.64 -15.66 20.07
C ALA A 415 -15.11 -15.88 19.70
N HIS A 416 -15.46 -15.67 18.44
CA HIS A 416 -16.73 -16.18 17.93
C HIS A 416 -16.66 -17.70 17.86
N THR A 417 -17.68 -18.39 18.29
CA THR A 417 -17.73 -19.86 18.32
C THR A 417 -17.55 -20.55 16.96
N LYS A 418 -17.57 -19.78 15.87
CA LYS A 418 -17.33 -20.21 14.48
C LYS A 418 -16.19 -19.44 13.80
N ASP A 419 -15.47 -18.59 14.52
CA ASP A 419 -14.43 -17.72 14.03
C ASP A 419 -13.09 -18.21 14.55
N ASP A 420 -12.48 -19.15 13.85
CA ASP A 420 -11.10 -19.55 14.06
C ASP A 420 -10.16 -18.87 13.04
N ASP A 421 -8.87 -18.98 13.31
CA ASP A 421 -7.84 -18.40 12.45
C ASP A 421 -7.49 -19.28 11.22
N PHE A 422 -8.12 -20.47 11.08
CA PHE A 422 -7.68 -21.48 10.13
C PHE A 422 -8.69 -21.82 9.04
N PHE A 423 -10.00 -21.67 9.28
CA PHE A 423 -11.02 -22.18 8.36
C PHE A 423 -10.91 -21.57 6.95
N GLN A 424 -10.66 -20.25 6.83
CA GLN A 424 -10.53 -19.61 5.51
C GLN A 424 -9.21 -19.95 4.81
N ALA A 425 -8.14 -20.22 5.55
CA ALA A 425 -6.90 -20.75 4.95
C ALA A 425 -7.16 -22.13 4.33
N GLY A 426 -7.91 -22.99 5.04
CA GLY A 426 -8.35 -24.28 4.53
C GLY A 426 -9.29 -24.17 3.33
N GLU A 427 -10.25 -23.23 3.35
CA GLU A 427 -11.12 -22.97 2.20
C GLU A 427 -10.32 -22.55 0.98
N LEU A 428 -9.37 -21.62 1.13
CA LEU A 428 -8.47 -21.20 0.06
C LEU A 428 -7.66 -22.37 -0.50
N TYR A 429 -7.10 -23.21 0.38
CA TYR A 429 -6.36 -24.41 -0.04
C TYR A 429 -7.23 -25.37 -0.84
N ARG A 430 -8.47 -25.63 -0.41
CA ARG A 430 -9.40 -26.54 -1.10
C ARG A 430 -9.79 -26.05 -2.50
N LEU A 431 -9.86 -24.72 -2.71
CA LEU A 431 -10.14 -24.11 -4.02
C LEU A 431 -9.00 -24.26 -5.03
N MET A 432 -7.76 -24.51 -4.58
CA MET A 432 -6.59 -24.64 -5.45
C MET A 432 -6.62 -25.93 -6.26
N SER A 433 -6.14 -25.87 -7.50
CA SER A 433 -5.82 -27.05 -8.33
C SER A 433 -4.69 -27.86 -7.69
N GLN A 434 -4.49 -29.11 -8.14
CA GLN A 434 -3.42 -29.97 -7.60
C GLN A 434 -2.03 -29.38 -7.85
N ASP A 435 -1.83 -28.72 -8.99
CA ASP A 435 -0.56 -28.07 -9.32
C ASP A 435 -0.28 -26.83 -8.44
N GLU A 436 -1.32 -26.01 -8.16
CA GLU A 436 -1.22 -24.89 -7.22
C GLU A 436 -0.91 -25.39 -5.80
N LYS A 437 -1.59 -26.44 -5.34
CA LYS A 437 -1.31 -27.09 -4.04
C LYS A 437 0.13 -27.58 -3.96
N LYS A 438 0.64 -28.21 -5.01
CA LYS A 438 2.03 -28.70 -5.08
C LYS A 438 3.03 -27.54 -4.96
N ARG A 439 2.81 -26.44 -5.69
CA ARG A 439 3.67 -25.25 -5.61
C ARG A 439 3.59 -24.61 -4.22
N LEU A 440 2.40 -24.43 -3.66
CA LEU A 440 2.20 -23.93 -2.30
C LEU A 440 2.98 -24.74 -1.27
N VAL A 441 2.83 -26.07 -1.29
CA VAL A 441 3.52 -27.00 -0.39
C VAL A 441 5.03 -26.90 -0.53
N ASN A 442 5.56 -26.87 -1.75
CA ASN A 442 6.99 -26.72 -1.99
C ASN A 442 7.53 -25.37 -1.49
N ASN A 443 6.80 -24.28 -1.69
CA ASN A 443 7.21 -22.96 -1.26
C ASN A 443 7.25 -22.85 0.28
N ILE A 444 6.25 -23.39 0.96
CA ILE A 444 6.23 -23.40 2.44
C ILE A 444 7.34 -24.30 2.98
N ALA A 445 7.42 -25.54 2.48
CA ALA A 445 8.41 -26.49 2.95
C ALA A 445 9.84 -26.04 2.69
N GLY A 446 10.11 -25.39 1.56
CA GLY A 446 11.42 -24.84 1.24
C GLY A 446 11.90 -23.76 2.21
N GLY A 447 10.97 -22.93 2.74
CA GLY A 447 11.30 -21.96 3.78
C GLY A 447 11.36 -22.59 5.18
N LEU A 448 10.38 -23.41 5.51
CA LEU A 448 10.26 -24.00 6.85
C LEU A 448 11.35 -25.04 7.14
N SER A 449 11.87 -25.75 6.14
CA SER A 449 12.98 -26.70 6.31
C SER A 449 14.30 -26.04 6.71
N GLN A 450 14.45 -24.72 6.47
CA GLN A 450 15.65 -23.96 6.85
C GLN A 450 15.64 -23.49 8.30
N VAL A 451 14.53 -23.65 9.01
CA VAL A 451 14.38 -23.26 10.41
C VAL A 451 15.20 -24.19 11.31
N SER A 452 15.99 -23.60 12.21
CA SER A 452 16.90 -24.34 13.08
C SER A 452 16.20 -25.07 14.23
N ARG A 453 15.00 -24.62 14.64
CA ARG A 453 14.26 -25.08 15.81
C ARG A 453 13.09 -25.96 15.42
N ASP A 454 13.09 -27.22 15.90
CA ASP A 454 12.02 -28.20 15.63
C ASP A 454 10.68 -27.77 16.22
N ASP A 455 10.64 -27.17 17.40
CA ASP A 455 9.39 -26.70 18.02
C ASP A 455 8.70 -25.57 17.24
N VAL A 456 9.47 -24.73 16.55
CA VAL A 456 8.93 -23.72 15.64
C VAL A 456 8.34 -24.36 14.39
N ILE A 457 9.01 -25.38 13.85
CA ILE A 457 8.50 -26.16 12.71
C ILE A 457 7.19 -26.84 13.08
N GLU A 458 7.15 -27.54 14.23
CA GLU A 458 5.97 -28.27 14.71
C GLU A 458 4.76 -27.35 14.90
N LYS A 459 4.94 -26.15 15.47
CA LYS A 459 3.87 -25.16 15.63
C LYS A 459 3.29 -24.70 14.29
N ASN A 460 4.16 -24.38 13.32
CA ASN A 460 3.69 -24.01 11.97
C ASN A 460 2.95 -25.17 11.28
N LEU A 461 3.46 -26.39 11.39
CA LEU A 461 2.79 -27.58 10.85
C LEU A 461 1.40 -27.77 11.49
N ALA A 462 1.28 -27.54 12.81
CA ALA A 462 -0.01 -27.61 13.51
C ALA A 462 -1.03 -26.61 12.93
N HIS A 463 -0.61 -25.40 12.54
CA HIS A 463 -1.49 -24.42 11.89
C HIS A 463 -2.01 -24.93 10.53
N PHE A 464 -1.13 -25.51 9.70
CA PHE A 464 -1.55 -26.04 8.40
C PHE A 464 -2.45 -27.28 8.54
N HIS A 465 -2.22 -28.12 9.55
CA HIS A 465 -3.12 -29.24 9.90
C HIS A 465 -4.48 -28.75 10.38
N ALA A 466 -4.52 -27.69 11.17
CA ALA A 466 -5.78 -27.09 11.64
C ALA A 466 -6.56 -26.44 10.49
N ALA A 467 -5.88 -25.89 9.49
CA ALA A 467 -6.50 -25.32 8.30
C ALA A 467 -7.13 -26.42 7.41
N ASP A 468 -6.38 -27.48 7.13
CA ASP A 468 -6.86 -28.63 6.38
C ASP A 468 -5.90 -29.83 6.58
N PRO A 469 -6.40 -31.04 6.93
CA PRO A 469 -5.55 -32.22 7.17
C PRO A 469 -4.66 -32.64 6.00
N ASP A 470 -5.11 -32.50 4.73
CA ASP A 470 -4.30 -32.79 3.54
C ASP A 470 -3.20 -31.76 3.38
N TYR A 471 -3.52 -30.50 3.64
CA TYR A 471 -2.56 -29.38 3.60
C TYR A 471 -1.41 -29.62 4.57
N GLY A 472 -1.74 -29.83 5.87
CA GLY A 472 -0.73 -30.09 6.89
C GLY A 472 0.13 -31.32 6.59
N LYS A 473 -0.50 -32.45 6.25
CA LYS A 473 0.20 -33.70 5.92
C LYS A 473 1.18 -33.56 4.76
N ARG A 474 0.80 -32.83 3.70
CA ARG A 474 1.67 -32.63 2.53
C ARG A 474 2.84 -31.72 2.82
N VAL A 475 2.63 -30.64 3.59
CA VAL A 475 3.72 -29.76 4.03
C VAL A 475 4.68 -30.52 4.95
N GLU A 476 4.18 -31.25 5.95
CA GLU A 476 4.99 -32.05 6.86
C GLU A 476 5.86 -33.08 6.12
N ALA A 477 5.28 -33.84 5.21
CA ALA A 477 6.02 -34.82 4.42
C ALA A 477 7.14 -34.15 3.62
N ARG A 478 6.87 -33.01 2.98
CA ARG A 478 7.87 -32.30 2.18
C ARG A 478 8.97 -31.64 3.02
N VAL A 479 8.66 -31.14 4.21
CA VAL A 479 9.66 -30.62 5.15
C VAL A 479 10.61 -31.71 5.61
N ARG A 480 10.09 -32.89 5.95
CA ARG A 480 10.93 -34.05 6.31
C ARG A 480 11.88 -34.44 5.18
N GLU A 481 11.37 -34.61 3.98
CA GLU A 481 12.18 -34.93 2.79
C GLU A 481 13.34 -33.92 2.61
N LEU A 482 13.04 -32.60 2.68
CA LEU A 482 14.06 -31.57 2.50
C LEU A 482 15.06 -31.44 3.64
N ARG A 483 14.81 -32.03 4.81
CA ARG A 483 15.74 -32.05 5.94
C ARG A 483 16.57 -33.34 6.04
N GLU A 484 16.17 -34.37 5.33
CA GLU A 484 16.92 -35.63 5.21
C GLU A 484 17.96 -35.60 4.07
N ASP A 485 17.75 -34.75 3.05
CA ASP A 485 18.69 -34.47 1.95
C ASP A 485 19.83 -33.52 2.39
#